data_4fef4b8905670f186ee3b76916b71db0
#
_entry.id   4fef4b8905670f186ee3b76916b71db0
#
_cell.length_a   1.000
_cell.length_b   1.000
_cell.length_c   1.000
_cell.angle_alpha   90.00
_cell.angle_beta   90.00
_cell.angle_gamma   90.00
#
_symmetry.space_group_name_H-M   'P 1'
#
loop_
_entity.id
_entity.type
_entity.pdbx_description
1 polymer ?
#
loop_
_entity_poly.entity_id
_entity_poly.type
_entity_poly.pdbx_seq_one_letter_code
_entity_poly.pdbx_strand_id
1 'polypeptide(L)'
;SLMQGDSARALDPIFRATANEILFAHRSFQWDTEASDGAAVYCVIVGFSFAPGPGARRLFDYDKAKGDPREQAARRINCYLIDTELPGPAKRSTPLLAGLPAMSKGSQPTDKGNLLVKLEQYDEVAADPIAATYLAPWAQSAAILDNEKKWCLWLVDSTAQDREESPILAKRLAAVAETRKESPTPSVKAAARTPWLFTQLRQPTSRWLAIPRHSSEHRICVPMMELGPETIAGDALAYIENCPAWVFVYLQSAAFTDWIRTFSGALESRFRISPDRSSPVTWCSDR
;
A
#
# COMPACT_ATOMS: atom_id res chain seq x y z
N SER A 1 -6.14 -0.14 13.25
CA SER A 1 -7.46 -0.10 13.91
C SER A 1 -8.08 -1.49 13.93
N LEU A 2 -8.78 -1.83 15.03
CA LEU A 2 -9.49 -3.10 15.18
C LEU A 2 -10.68 -3.23 14.20
N MET A 3 -11.22 -2.10 13.75
CA MET A 3 -12.41 -2.04 12.89
C MET A 3 -12.07 -1.67 11.44
N GLN A 4 -10.97 -2.17 10.93
CA GLN A 4 -10.52 -1.93 9.55
C GLN A 4 -9.86 -3.18 8.97
N GLY A 5 -9.98 -3.36 7.67
CA GLY A 5 -9.29 -4.40 6.92
C GLY A 5 -9.43 -5.81 7.52
N ASP A 6 -8.33 -6.47 7.72
CA ASP A 6 -8.29 -7.85 8.23
C ASP A 6 -8.80 -8.00 9.66
N SER A 7 -8.63 -6.98 10.50
CA SER A 7 -9.10 -7.03 11.89
C SER A 7 -10.62 -7.01 11.96
N ALA A 8 -11.28 -6.13 11.22
CA ALA A 8 -12.74 -6.09 11.15
C ALA A 8 -13.30 -7.41 10.59
N ARG A 9 -12.64 -7.96 9.56
CA ARG A 9 -13.01 -9.25 8.98
C ARG A 9 -12.89 -10.40 9.98
N ALA A 10 -11.87 -10.41 10.83
CA ALA A 10 -11.70 -11.45 11.85
C ALA A 10 -12.72 -11.32 12.98
N LEU A 11 -13.13 -10.09 13.33
CA LEU A 11 -14.10 -9.83 14.39
C LEU A 11 -15.55 -10.11 13.98
N ASP A 12 -15.92 -9.85 12.73
CA ASP A 12 -17.31 -9.95 12.26
C ASP A 12 -17.94 -11.35 12.52
N PRO A 13 -17.30 -12.49 12.21
CA PRO A 13 -17.81 -13.81 12.57
C PRO A 13 -17.95 -14.02 14.08
N ILE A 14 -17.03 -13.47 14.88
CA ILE A 14 -17.08 -13.60 16.34
C ILE A 14 -18.30 -12.86 16.89
N PHE A 15 -18.51 -11.63 16.46
CA PHE A 15 -19.68 -10.85 16.89
C PHE A 15 -21.00 -11.53 16.52
N ARG A 16 -21.06 -12.13 15.33
CA ARG A 16 -22.25 -12.88 14.88
C ARG A 16 -22.50 -14.14 15.69
N ALA A 17 -21.43 -14.92 15.96
CA ALA A 17 -21.53 -16.18 16.71
C ALA A 17 -21.90 -15.96 18.17
N THR A 18 -21.53 -14.82 18.76
CA THR A 18 -21.75 -14.48 20.17
C THR A 18 -22.93 -13.55 20.39
N ALA A 19 -23.72 -13.24 19.35
CA ALA A 19 -24.82 -12.29 19.40
C ALA A 19 -24.44 -10.90 19.95
N ASN A 20 -23.17 -10.51 19.79
CA ASN A 20 -22.72 -9.18 20.16
C ASN A 20 -23.22 -8.16 19.15
N GLU A 21 -23.65 -7.01 19.66
CA GLU A 21 -24.03 -5.90 18.80
C GLU A 21 -23.29 -4.62 19.19
N ILE A 22 -22.85 -3.88 18.14
CA ILE A 22 -22.30 -2.56 18.31
C ILE A 22 -23.44 -1.58 18.54
N LEU A 23 -23.43 -0.91 19.68
CA LEU A 23 -24.45 0.05 20.09
C LEU A 23 -24.16 1.44 19.57
N PHE A 24 -22.89 1.82 19.59
CA PHE A 24 -22.42 3.07 19.01
C PHE A 24 -20.98 2.92 18.52
N ALA A 25 -20.61 3.73 17.53
CA ALA A 25 -19.24 3.81 17.07
C ALA A 25 -18.88 5.21 16.57
N HIS A 26 -17.72 5.69 17.00
CA HIS A 26 -17.03 6.79 16.36
C HIS A 26 -16.08 6.24 15.31
N ARG A 27 -16.31 6.61 14.05
CA ARG A 27 -15.38 6.29 12.96
C ARG A 27 -14.05 7.02 13.16
N SER A 28 -13.07 6.72 12.35
CA SER A 28 -11.71 7.22 12.53
C SER A 28 -11.67 8.75 12.69
N PHE A 29 -11.11 9.21 13.80
CA PHE A 29 -10.87 10.62 14.09
C PHE A 29 -9.50 10.78 14.73
N GLN A 30 -8.98 12.01 14.71
CA GLN A 30 -7.69 12.32 15.31
C GLN A 30 -7.87 12.62 16.79
N TRP A 31 -7.23 11.81 17.63
CA TRP A 31 -7.14 12.09 19.07
C TRP A 31 -5.97 13.03 19.32
N ASP A 32 -6.24 14.16 19.94
CA ASP A 32 -5.20 15.08 20.38
C ASP A 32 -4.78 14.75 21.82
N THR A 33 -3.48 14.71 22.06
CA THR A 33 -2.93 14.67 23.41
C THR A 33 -2.63 16.10 23.85
N GLU A 34 -2.91 16.43 25.11
CA GLU A 34 -2.59 17.76 25.68
C GLU A 34 -1.08 18.02 25.80
N ALA A 35 -0.22 17.04 25.47
CA ALA A 35 1.22 17.20 25.48
C ALA A 35 1.68 18.01 24.25
N SER A 36 2.52 19.00 24.47
CA SER A 36 3.01 19.96 23.45
C SER A 36 3.73 19.33 22.24
N ASP A 37 4.21 18.08 22.37
CA ASP A 37 4.89 17.30 21.31
C ASP A 37 4.20 15.96 21.01
N GLY A 38 2.90 15.82 21.37
CA GLY A 38 2.16 14.58 21.17
C GLY A 38 1.93 14.25 19.71
N ALA A 39 2.36 13.07 19.27
CA ALA A 39 2.02 12.54 17.96
C ALA A 39 0.49 12.38 17.84
N ALA A 40 -0.08 12.91 16.76
CA ALA A 40 -1.48 12.73 16.44
C ALA A 40 -1.80 11.25 16.22
N VAL A 41 -2.75 10.70 16.98
CA VAL A 41 -3.17 9.30 16.88
C VAL A 41 -4.58 9.23 16.30
N TYR A 42 -4.76 8.43 15.25
CA TYR A 42 -6.09 8.17 14.73
C TYR A 42 -6.73 7.01 15.48
N CYS A 43 -7.92 7.26 16.06
CA CYS A 43 -8.66 6.34 16.89
C CYS A 43 -10.05 6.03 16.33
N VAL A 44 -10.62 4.92 16.77
CA VAL A 44 -12.05 4.60 16.70
C VAL A 44 -12.53 4.30 18.12
N ILE A 45 -13.75 4.66 18.45
CA ILE A 45 -14.39 4.29 19.73
C ILE A 45 -15.59 3.43 19.41
N VAL A 46 -15.71 2.27 20.04
CA VAL A 46 -16.78 1.32 19.78
C VAL A 46 -17.34 0.84 21.11
N GLY A 47 -18.64 1.06 21.30
CA GLY A 47 -19.40 0.48 22.40
C GLY A 47 -20.25 -0.68 21.90
N PHE A 48 -20.18 -1.82 22.56
CA PHE A 48 -20.95 -3.02 22.20
C PHE A 48 -21.54 -3.71 23.42
N SER A 49 -22.53 -4.58 23.20
CA SER A 49 -23.19 -5.33 24.25
C SER A 49 -23.46 -6.77 23.82
N PHE A 50 -23.37 -7.70 24.78
CA PHE A 50 -23.75 -9.11 24.61
C PHE A 50 -25.28 -9.34 24.72
N ALA A 51 -26.01 -8.36 25.22
CA ALA A 51 -27.46 -8.40 25.38
C ALA A 51 -28.03 -7.03 24.99
N PRO A 52 -28.04 -6.71 23.69
CA PRO A 52 -28.51 -5.41 23.24
C PRO A 52 -30.01 -5.24 23.49
N GLY A 53 -30.37 -4.14 24.16
CA GLY A 53 -31.75 -3.72 24.28
C GLY A 53 -32.31 -3.14 22.98
N PRO A 54 -33.64 -2.90 22.94
CA PRO A 54 -34.27 -2.20 21.81
C PRO A 54 -33.76 -0.75 21.72
N GLY A 55 -33.62 -0.24 20.49
CA GLY A 55 -33.23 1.14 20.23
C GLY A 55 -32.33 1.27 19.00
N ALA A 56 -32.29 2.49 18.47
CA ALA A 56 -31.40 2.81 17.36
C ALA A 56 -29.94 2.76 17.83
N ARG A 57 -29.06 2.29 16.94
CA ARG A 57 -27.61 2.36 17.09
C ARG A 57 -27.13 3.73 16.61
N ARG A 58 -25.97 4.17 17.07
CA ARG A 58 -25.46 5.51 16.81
C ARG A 58 -24.10 5.45 16.14
N LEU A 59 -24.00 5.99 14.92
CA LEU A 59 -22.74 6.17 14.21
C LEU A 59 -22.33 7.64 14.24
N PHE A 60 -21.07 7.88 14.46
CA PHE A 60 -20.49 9.21 14.49
C PHE A 60 -19.40 9.32 13.40
N ASP A 61 -19.66 10.17 12.42
CA ASP A 61 -18.74 10.53 11.36
C ASP A 61 -18.05 11.85 11.62
N TYR A 62 -16.87 12.05 11.04
CA TYR A 62 -16.08 13.26 11.13
C TYR A 62 -15.77 13.77 9.73
N ASP A 63 -16.29 14.94 9.36
CA ASP A 63 -16.02 15.57 8.07
C ASP A 63 -14.54 16.00 7.94
N LYS A 64 -13.92 16.31 9.08
CA LYS A 64 -12.48 16.54 9.22
C LYS A 64 -11.97 15.70 10.38
N ALA A 65 -10.75 15.17 10.24
CA ALA A 65 -10.13 14.34 11.27
C ALA A 65 -10.15 15.00 12.67
N LYS A 66 -10.02 16.33 12.71
CA LYS A 66 -10.25 17.18 13.88
C LYS A 66 -11.55 17.95 13.67
N GLY A 67 -12.59 17.61 14.37
CA GLY A 67 -13.87 18.29 14.24
C GLY A 67 -14.95 17.65 15.11
N ASP A 68 -16.13 18.27 15.13
CA ASP A 68 -17.25 17.72 15.84
C ASP A 68 -17.83 16.51 15.09
N PRO A 69 -18.24 15.48 15.83
CA PRO A 69 -18.88 14.32 15.26
C PRO A 69 -20.27 14.63 14.71
N ARG A 70 -20.56 14.13 13.52
CA ARG A 70 -21.91 14.13 12.96
C ARG A 70 -22.58 12.80 13.31
N GLU A 71 -23.59 12.85 14.15
CA GLU A 71 -24.36 11.67 14.56
C GLU A 71 -25.34 11.23 13.46
N GLN A 72 -25.42 9.92 13.26
CA GLN A 72 -26.38 9.24 12.39
C GLN A 72 -27.00 8.07 13.15
N ALA A 73 -28.32 7.94 13.08
CA ALA A 73 -29.00 6.75 13.57
C ALA A 73 -28.73 5.57 12.61
N ALA A 74 -28.46 4.39 13.17
CA ALA A 74 -28.25 3.16 12.41
C ALA A 74 -29.18 2.07 12.93
N ARG A 75 -29.55 1.13 12.08
CA ARG A 75 -30.32 -0.06 12.46
C ARG A 75 -29.39 -1.11 13.05
N ARG A 76 -28.28 -1.37 12.39
CA ARG A 76 -27.26 -2.32 12.82
C ARG A 76 -25.89 -1.89 12.32
N ILE A 77 -24.93 -1.88 13.22
CA ILE A 77 -23.54 -1.52 12.89
C ILE A 77 -22.72 -2.81 12.80
N ASN A 78 -22.09 -3.06 11.65
CA ASN A 78 -21.15 -4.17 11.48
C ASN A 78 -19.73 -3.80 11.92
N CYS A 79 -18.81 -4.77 11.94
CA CYS A 79 -17.42 -4.55 12.35
C CYS A 79 -16.60 -3.61 11.43
N TYR A 80 -17.13 -3.22 10.27
CA TYR A 80 -16.56 -2.14 9.43
C TYR A 80 -17.16 -0.77 9.73
N LEU A 81 -17.97 -0.67 10.80
CA LEU A 81 -18.63 0.55 11.25
C LEU A 81 -19.55 1.17 10.18
N ILE A 82 -20.29 0.33 9.48
CA ILE A 82 -21.33 0.72 8.53
C ILE A 82 -22.70 0.22 8.99
N ASP A 83 -23.75 1.01 8.67
CA ASP A 83 -25.14 0.64 8.94
C ASP A 83 -25.58 -0.41 7.91
N THR A 84 -25.43 -1.68 8.26
CA THR A 84 -25.87 -2.81 7.43
C THR A 84 -26.01 -4.08 8.24
N GLU A 85 -26.94 -4.94 7.84
CA GLU A 85 -27.07 -6.29 8.35
C GLU A 85 -26.18 -7.30 7.58
N LEU A 86 -25.62 -6.89 6.45
CA LEU A 86 -24.78 -7.74 5.63
C LEU A 86 -23.46 -8.03 6.33
N PRO A 87 -22.94 -9.26 6.20
CA PRO A 87 -21.60 -9.58 6.66
C PRO A 87 -20.55 -8.77 5.90
N GLY A 88 -19.43 -8.51 6.55
CA GLY A 88 -18.25 -8.00 5.86
C GLY A 88 -17.77 -8.98 4.79
N PRO A 89 -16.96 -8.49 3.82
CA PRO A 89 -16.46 -9.34 2.74
C PRO A 89 -15.61 -10.50 3.29
N ALA A 90 -15.95 -11.71 2.86
CA ALA A 90 -15.21 -12.92 3.21
C ALA A 90 -13.82 -12.91 2.54
N LYS A 91 -12.84 -13.54 3.22
CA LYS A 91 -11.53 -13.82 2.60
C LYS A 91 -11.73 -14.78 1.43
N ARG A 92 -11.13 -14.43 0.30
CA ARG A 92 -11.11 -15.30 -0.89
C ARG A 92 -9.68 -15.72 -1.22
N SER A 93 -9.53 -16.95 -1.68
CA SER A 93 -8.27 -17.47 -2.22
C SER A 93 -8.28 -17.51 -3.75
N THR A 94 -9.42 -17.22 -4.37
CA THR A 94 -9.63 -17.25 -5.81
C THR A 94 -10.16 -15.90 -6.31
N PRO A 95 -9.88 -15.50 -7.56
CA PRO A 95 -10.44 -14.30 -8.17
C PRO A 95 -11.98 -14.26 -8.10
N LEU A 96 -12.55 -13.06 -8.05
CA LEU A 96 -14.01 -12.86 -8.14
C LEU A 96 -14.57 -13.36 -9.47
N LEU A 97 -13.81 -13.15 -10.54
CA LEU A 97 -14.15 -13.55 -11.89
C LEU A 97 -12.97 -14.30 -12.50
N ALA A 98 -13.24 -15.37 -13.25
CA ALA A 98 -12.22 -16.05 -14.03
C ALA A 98 -11.61 -15.08 -15.06
N GLY A 99 -10.28 -15.15 -15.23
CA GLY A 99 -9.58 -14.30 -16.19
C GLY A 99 -9.25 -12.87 -15.70
N LEU A 100 -9.51 -12.57 -14.43
CA LEU A 100 -8.97 -11.33 -13.86
C LEU A 100 -7.43 -11.38 -13.81
N PRO A 101 -6.73 -10.31 -14.26
CA PRO A 101 -5.29 -10.26 -14.18
C PRO A 101 -4.80 -10.21 -12.73
N ALA A 102 -3.65 -10.79 -12.46
CA ALA A 102 -3.03 -10.74 -11.14
C ALA A 102 -2.54 -9.32 -10.83
N MET A 103 -2.73 -8.90 -9.57
CA MET A 103 -2.11 -7.69 -9.05
C MET A 103 -0.87 -8.07 -8.24
N SER A 104 0.26 -7.47 -8.54
CA SER A 104 1.54 -7.73 -7.88
C SER A 104 2.08 -6.48 -7.21
N LYS A 105 2.97 -6.66 -6.24
CA LYS A 105 3.72 -5.56 -5.60
C LYS A 105 5.02 -5.33 -6.37
N GLY A 106 5.46 -4.08 -6.48
CA GLY A 106 6.73 -3.74 -7.10
C GLY A 106 7.97 -4.21 -6.32
N SER A 107 9.13 -4.01 -6.91
CA SER A 107 10.45 -4.40 -6.41
C SER A 107 10.86 -3.58 -5.20
N GLN A 108 11.63 -4.20 -4.27
CA GLN A 108 12.07 -3.55 -3.04
C GLN A 108 13.60 -3.54 -2.95
N PRO A 109 14.25 -2.36 -2.91
CA PRO A 109 15.70 -2.27 -2.88
C PRO A 109 16.30 -2.61 -1.51
N THR A 110 15.73 -2.16 -0.41
CA THR A 110 16.24 -2.29 0.99
C THR A 110 17.72 -1.89 1.08
N ASP A 111 18.00 -0.63 0.78
CA ASP A 111 19.35 -0.10 0.50
C ASP A 111 19.62 1.27 1.14
N LYS A 112 18.70 1.79 1.94
CA LYS A 112 18.68 3.20 2.44
C LYS A 112 18.83 4.23 1.30
N GLY A 113 18.39 3.91 0.07
CA GLY A 113 18.42 4.80 -1.07
C GLY A 113 19.72 4.82 -1.87
N ASN A 114 20.67 3.91 -1.57
CA ASN A 114 21.95 3.89 -2.28
C ASN A 114 21.85 3.38 -3.73
N LEU A 115 20.83 2.56 -4.06
CA LEU A 115 20.54 2.16 -5.44
C LEU A 115 19.54 3.10 -6.13
N LEU A 116 18.94 4.03 -5.40
CA LEU A 116 18.06 5.04 -5.96
C LEU A 116 18.84 6.29 -6.34
N VAL A 117 18.45 6.93 -7.43
CA VAL A 117 19.07 8.13 -7.96
C VAL A 117 18.02 9.23 -8.04
N LYS A 118 18.21 10.27 -7.25
CA LYS A 118 17.36 11.45 -7.27
C LYS A 118 17.75 12.39 -8.41
N LEU A 119 16.88 13.34 -8.72
CA LEU A 119 17.12 14.30 -9.81
C LEU A 119 18.46 15.05 -9.67
N GLU A 120 18.79 15.49 -8.45
CA GLU A 120 20.05 16.20 -8.16
C GLU A 120 21.31 15.33 -8.29
N GLN A 121 21.17 14.02 -8.36
CA GLN A 121 22.27 13.06 -8.50
C GLN A 121 22.37 12.48 -9.92
N TYR A 122 21.39 12.81 -10.77
CA TYR A 122 21.26 12.19 -12.09
C TYR A 122 22.50 12.44 -12.97
N ASP A 123 22.93 13.69 -13.09
CA ASP A 123 24.05 14.06 -13.95
C ASP A 123 25.37 13.44 -13.47
N GLU A 124 25.60 13.34 -12.15
CA GLU A 124 26.77 12.68 -11.59
C GLU A 124 26.81 11.20 -11.99
N VAL A 125 25.67 10.49 -11.87
CA VAL A 125 25.60 9.06 -12.20
C VAL A 125 25.65 8.84 -13.71
N ALA A 126 25.00 9.68 -14.49
CA ALA A 126 24.98 9.61 -15.96
C ALA A 126 26.35 9.95 -16.57
N ALA A 127 27.23 10.67 -15.86
CA ALA A 127 28.58 10.95 -16.32
C ALA A 127 29.53 9.74 -16.24
N ASP A 128 29.20 8.73 -15.42
CA ASP A 128 29.92 7.45 -15.40
C ASP A 128 29.38 6.55 -16.53
N PRO A 129 30.18 6.23 -17.57
CA PRO A 129 29.66 5.54 -18.75
C PRO A 129 29.18 4.12 -18.45
N ILE A 130 29.71 3.48 -17.41
CA ILE A 130 29.26 2.13 -17.00
C ILE A 130 27.97 2.24 -16.18
N ALA A 131 27.94 3.11 -15.16
CA ALA A 131 26.76 3.28 -14.33
C ALA A 131 25.55 3.76 -15.15
N ALA A 132 25.77 4.62 -16.15
CA ALA A 132 24.73 5.13 -17.04
C ALA A 132 23.97 4.03 -17.78
N THR A 133 24.62 2.89 -18.11
CA THR A 133 23.97 1.77 -18.82
C THR A 133 22.92 1.06 -17.93
N TYR A 134 23.05 1.19 -16.62
CA TYR A 134 22.15 0.57 -15.63
C TYR A 134 21.15 1.55 -15.01
N LEU A 135 21.14 2.81 -15.50
CA LEU A 135 20.24 3.84 -15.00
C LEU A 135 18.85 3.67 -15.63
N ALA A 136 17.89 3.26 -14.84
CA ALA A 136 16.52 3.05 -15.27
C ALA A 136 15.53 3.97 -14.55
N PRO A 137 14.44 4.44 -15.20
CA PRO A 137 13.37 5.16 -14.53
C PRO A 137 12.79 4.33 -13.39
N TRP A 138 12.54 4.97 -12.23
CA TRP A 138 12.00 4.34 -11.04
C TRP A 138 10.65 4.92 -10.68
N ALA A 139 9.59 4.11 -10.72
CA ALA A 139 8.26 4.51 -10.35
C ALA A 139 7.92 4.12 -8.90
N GLN A 140 7.53 5.12 -8.12
CA GLN A 140 6.94 4.99 -6.78
C GLN A 140 5.60 5.73 -6.74
N SER A 141 4.88 5.67 -5.62
CA SER A 141 3.60 6.40 -5.47
C SER A 141 3.72 7.88 -5.81
N ALA A 142 4.81 8.55 -5.42
CA ALA A 142 5.05 9.96 -5.72
C ALA A 142 5.20 10.24 -7.23
N ALA A 143 5.67 9.27 -8.02
CA ALA A 143 5.72 9.43 -9.48
C ALA A 143 4.31 9.56 -10.08
N ILE A 144 3.33 8.83 -9.52
CA ILE A 144 1.94 8.83 -9.98
C ILE A 144 1.13 9.99 -9.36
N LEU A 145 1.40 10.31 -8.09
CA LEU A 145 0.62 11.29 -7.32
C LEU A 145 1.10 12.74 -7.55
N ASP A 146 2.41 12.92 -7.70
CA ASP A 146 3.08 14.22 -7.65
C ASP A 146 4.01 14.46 -8.85
N ASN A 147 4.01 13.54 -9.84
CA ASN A 147 4.88 13.58 -11.04
C ASN A 147 6.38 13.65 -10.68
N GLU A 148 6.78 13.04 -9.56
CA GLU A 148 8.17 13.02 -9.13
C GLU A 148 9.00 12.11 -10.04
N LYS A 149 10.12 12.64 -10.54
CA LYS A 149 11.07 11.88 -11.36
C LYS A 149 12.18 11.33 -10.49
N LYS A 150 12.35 10.01 -10.56
CA LYS A 150 13.44 9.28 -9.90
C LYS A 150 13.97 8.18 -10.82
N TRP A 151 15.17 7.76 -10.57
CA TRP A 151 15.82 6.63 -11.26
C TRP A 151 16.35 5.65 -10.24
N CYS A 152 16.73 4.48 -10.70
CA CYS A 152 17.48 3.51 -9.93
C CYS A 152 18.60 2.92 -10.77
N LEU A 153 19.58 2.37 -10.10
CA LEU A 153 20.59 1.50 -10.70
C LEU A 153 20.02 0.07 -10.72
N TRP A 154 19.55 -0.35 -11.89
CA TRP A 154 18.99 -1.68 -12.10
C TRP A 154 20.07 -2.62 -12.59
N LEU A 155 20.76 -3.28 -11.64
CA LEU A 155 22.02 -3.99 -11.86
C LEU A 155 21.84 -5.52 -12.03
N VAL A 156 20.64 -5.99 -12.39
CA VAL A 156 20.35 -7.43 -12.53
C VAL A 156 21.29 -8.10 -13.52
N ASP A 157 21.58 -7.43 -14.64
CA ASP A 157 22.40 -7.95 -15.73
C ASP A 157 23.86 -7.42 -15.69
N SER A 158 24.26 -6.73 -14.58
CA SER A 158 25.60 -6.18 -14.45
C SER A 158 26.64 -7.28 -14.23
N THR A 159 27.78 -7.15 -14.91
CA THR A 159 28.94 -8.05 -14.72
C THR A 159 29.71 -7.68 -13.43
N ALA A 160 30.57 -8.59 -12.96
CA ALA A 160 31.49 -8.27 -11.85
C ALA A 160 32.43 -7.14 -12.25
N GLN A 161 32.92 -7.17 -13.49
CA GLN A 161 33.82 -6.15 -14.04
C GLN A 161 33.18 -4.76 -14.02
N ASP A 162 31.92 -4.62 -14.49
CA ASP A 162 31.22 -3.33 -14.47
C ASP A 162 31.11 -2.75 -13.05
N ARG A 163 30.84 -3.60 -12.08
CA ARG A 163 30.69 -3.18 -10.67
C ARG A 163 31.99 -2.75 -10.02
N GLU A 164 33.13 -3.26 -10.52
CA GLU A 164 34.46 -2.93 -10.04
C GLU A 164 35.07 -1.73 -10.77
N GLU A 165 34.87 -1.63 -12.09
CA GLU A 165 35.45 -0.57 -12.91
C GLU A 165 34.72 0.78 -12.75
N SER A 166 33.41 0.77 -12.42
CA SER A 166 32.67 2.00 -12.15
C SER A 166 32.87 2.49 -10.71
N PRO A 167 33.53 3.65 -10.49
CA PRO A 167 33.69 4.21 -9.14
C PRO A 167 32.34 4.51 -8.46
N ILE A 168 31.33 4.92 -9.24
CA ILE A 168 29.98 5.20 -8.79
C ILE A 168 29.32 3.91 -8.27
N LEU A 169 29.39 2.82 -9.04
CA LEU A 169 28.82 1.53 -8.63
C LEU A 169 29.55 0.98 -7.41
N ALA A 170 30.89 0.93 -7.43
CA ALA A 170 31.68 0.40 -6.32
C ALA A 170 31.35 1.10 -5.00
N LYS A 171 31.32 2.45 -4.99
CA LYS A 171 30.97 3.27 -3.81
C LYS A 171 29.57 2.96 -3.29
N ARG A 172 28.56 2.96 -4.19
CA ARG A 172 27.15 2.76 -3.82
C ARG A 172 26.89 1.34 -3.33
N LEU A 173 27.49 0.33 -3.98
CA LEU A 173 27.36 -1.07 -3.59
C LEU A 173 28.02 -1.40 -2.24
N ALA A 174 29.16 -0.78 -1.93
CA ALA A 174 29.76 -0.88 -0.60
C ALA A 174 28.79 -0.35 0.48
N ALA A 175 28.16 0.81 0.25
CA ALA A 175 27.19 1.39 1.17
C ALA A 175 25.93 0.51 1.34
N VAL A 176 25.45 -0.13 0.27
CA VAL A 176 24.34 -1.10 0.33
C VAL A 176 24.72 -2.31 1.17
N ALA A 177 25.93 -2.87 0.96
CA ALA A 177 26.41 -4.02 1.70
C ALA A 177 26.47 -3.74 3.21
N GLU A 178 27.03 -2.59 3.61
CA GLU A 178 27.09 -2.20 5.03
C GLU A 178 25.68 -2.00 5.62
N THR A 179 24.81 -1.28 4.93
CA THR A 179 23.41 -1.09 5.36
C THR A 179 22.70 -2.42 5.62
N ARG A 180 22.90 -3.41 4.74
CA ARG A 180 22.24 -4.71 4.87
C ARG A 180 22.86 -5.59 5.96
N LYS A 181 24.19 -5.49 6.21
CA LYS A 181 24.85 -6.20 7.31
C LYS A 181 24.32 -5.78 8.69
N GLU A 182 23.98 -4.51 8.85
CA GLU A 182 23.43 -3.96 10.09
C GLU A 182 21.95 -4.30 10.32
N SER A 183 21.25 -4.84 9.32
CA SER A 183 19.81 -5.11 9.42
C SER A 183 19.52 -6.18 10.49
N PRO A 184 18.48 -5.97 11.33
CA PRO A 184 18.01 -7.01 12.27
C PRO A 184 17.31 -8.17 11.56
N THR A 185 16.90 -7.99 10.29
CA THR A 185 16.16 -8.99 9.52
C THR A 185 17.12 -9.97 8.85
N PRO A 186 17.08 -11.29 9.18
CA PRO A 186 18.05 -12.27 8.68
C PRO A 186 18.12 -12.34 7.14
N SER A 187 16.99 -12.27 6.45
CA SER A 187 16.94 -12.29 4.98
C SER A 187 17.59 -11.06 4.34
N VAL A 188 17.45 -9.89 4.94
CA VAL A 188 18.11 -8.65 4.49
C VAL A 188 19.61 -8.74 4.74
N LYS A 189 20.02 -9.26 5.92
CA LYS A 189 21.42 -9.47 6.26
C LYS A 189 22.12 -10.43 5.29
N ALA A 190 21.44 -11.50 4.89
CA ALA A 190 21.95 -12.42 3.87
C ALA A 190 22.14 -11.76 2.50
N ALA A 191 21.24 -10.83 2.12
CA ALA A 191 21.33 -10.08 0.88
C ALA A 191 22.49 -9.06 0.82
N ALA A 192 23.24 -8.86 1.91
CA ALA A 192 24.49 -8.08 1.89
C ALA A 192 25.57 -8.69 0.97
N ARG A 193 25.46 -9.99 0.64
CA ARG A 193 26.36 -10.70 -0.28
C ARG A 193 26.10 -10.38 -1.75
N THR A 194 24.93 -9.85 -2.07
CA THR A 194 24.51 -9.46 -3.41
C THR A 194 24.02 -8.01 -3.42
N PRO A 195 24.89 -7.02 -3.09
CA PRO A 195 24.48 -5.63 -2.89
C PRO A 195 23.95 -4.97 -4.16
N TRP A 196 24.25 -5.50 -5.35
CA TRP A 196 23.77 -5.03 -6.62
C TRP A 196 22.32 -5.43 -6.94
N LEU A 197 21.78 -6.44 -6.27
CA LEU A 197 20.40 -6.86 -6.45
C LEU A 197 19.46 -6.19 -5.44
N PHE A 198 18.26 -5.88 -5.87
CA PHE A 198 17.17 -5.56 -4.95
C PHE A 198 16.84 -6.79 -4.09
N THR A 199 16.42 -6.60 -2.85
CA THR A 199 16.05 -7.71 -1.96
C THR A 199 14.80 -8.44 -2.43
N GLN A 200 13.98 -7.78 -3.23
CA GLN A 200 12.82 -8.39 -3.90
C GLN A 200 12.75 -7.86 -5.33
N LEU A 201 12.91 -8.77 -6.27
CA LEU A 201 12.81 -8.51 -7.70
C LEU A 201 11.40 -8.89 -8.17
N ARG A 202 10.61 -7.90 -8.61
CA ARG A 202 9.23 -8.05 -9.07
C ARG A 202 8.96 -7.04 -10.17
N GLN A 203 9.74 -7.14 -11.25
CA GLN A 203 9.63 -6.23 -12.37
C GLN A 203 8.65 -6.81 -13.39
N PRO A 204 7.64 -6.04 -13.83
CA PRO A 204 6.81 -6.41 -14.97
C PRO A 204 7.65 -6.49 -16.26
N THR A 205 7.31 -7.46 -17.11
CA THR A 205 8.02 -7.73 -18.37
C THR A 205 7.31 -7.13 -19.59
N SER A 206 6.11 -6.63 -19.38
CA SER A 206 5.27 -6.02 -20.39
C SER A 206 4.72 -4.67 -19.88
N ARG A 207 3.89 -4.01 -20.68
CA ARG A 207 3.17 -2.80 -20.27
C ARG A 207 2.31 -3.08 -19.02
N TRP A 208 2.30 -2.18 -18.07
CA TRP A 208 1.66 -2.39 -16.79
C TRP A 208 0.97 -1.15 -16.24
N LEU A 209 -0.12 -1.37 -15.53
CA LEU A 209 -0.85 -0.33 -14.81
C LEU A 209 -0.25 -0.15 -13.42
N ALA A 210 0.28 1.02 -13.15
CA ALA A 210 0.81 1.43 -11.86
C ALA A 210 -0.32 1.92 -10.94
N ILE A 211 -0.40 1.37 -9.73
CA ILE A 211 -1.44 1.65 -8.75
C ILE A 211 -0.75 2.03 -7.42
N PRO A 212 -0.85 3.29 -6.94
CA PRO A 212 -0.34 3.67 -5.64
C PRO A 212 -0.97 2.82 -4.52
N ARG A 213 -0.13 2.26 -3.66
CA ARG A 213 -0.61 1.43 -2.53
C ARG A 213 -1.22 2.25 -1.40
N HIS A 214 -0.96 3.55 -1.37
CA HIS A 214 -1.58 4.49 -0.45
C HIS A 214 -2.09 5.69 -1.24
N SER A 215 -3.29 6.15 -0.93
CA SER A 215 -3.87 7.35 -1.53
C SER A 215 -4.61 8.17 -0.48
N SER A 216 -4.73 9.48 -0.73
CA SER A 216 -5.45 10.38 0.16
C SER A 216 -6.95 10.05 0.17
N GLU A 217 -7.56 10.15 1.32
CA GLU A 217 -9.00 10.02 1.56
C GLU A 217 -9.82 11.08 0.81
N HIS A 218 -9.21 12.21 0.47
CA HIS A 218 -9.87 13.31 -0.24
C HIS A 218 -9.97 13.11 -1.76
N ARG A 219 -9.32 12.10 -2.31
CA ARG A 219 -9.36 11.83 -3.75
C ARG A 219 -10.63 11.08 -4.13
N ILE A 220 -11.30 11.54 -5.20
CA ILE A 220 -12.52 10.91 -5.74
C ILE A 220 -12.21 9.51 -6.30
N CYS A 221 -11.02 9.33 -6.90
CA CYS A 221 -10.54 8.06 -7.40
C CYS A 221 -9.05 7.90 -7.09
N VAL A 222 -8.54 6.67 -7.15
CA VAL A 222 -7.11 6.38 -7.04
C VAL A 222 -6.44 6.75 -8.36
N PRO A 223 -5.49 7.69 -8.39
CA PRO A 223 -4.72 7.96 -9.61
C PRO A 223 -3.95 6.71 -10.03
N MET A 224 -3.98 6.39 -11.30
CA MET A 224 -3.27 5.25 -11.88
C MET A 224 -2.63 5.68 -13.19
N MET A 225 -1.53 5.03 -13.57
CA MET A 225 -0.79 5.36 -14.79
C MET A 225 -0.33 4.08 -15.48
N GLU A 226 -0.43 4.06 -16.80
CA GLU A 226 0.14 2.99 -17.60
C GLU A 226 1.62 3.30 -17.91
N LEU A 227 2.50 2.34 -17.66
CA LEU A 227 3.96 2.43 -17.82
C LEU A 227 4.48 1.25 -18.64
N GLY A 228 5.62 1.46 -19.27
CA GLY A 228 6.32 0.41 -20.01
C GLY A 228 7.28 -0.42 -19.14
N PRO A 229 7.77 -1.55 -19.66
CA PRO A 229 8.69 -2.44 -18.93
C PRO A 229 10.06 -1.82 -18.64
N GLU A 230 10.43 -0.74 -19.33
CA GLU A 230 11.66 0.04 -19.09
C GLU A 230 11.63 0.79 -17.75
N THR A 231 10.44 1.03 -17.20
CA THR A 231 10.28 1.67 -15.91
C THR A 231 10.21 0.65 -14.80
N ILE A 232 11.11 0.75 -13.82
CA ILE A 232 11.16 -0.20 -12.71
C ILE A 232 10.06 0.10 -11.70
N ALA A 233 9.24 -0.92 -11.43
CA ALA A 233 8.14 -0.82 -10.48
C ALA A 233 8.65 -0.88 -9.03
N GLY A 234 8.43 0.16 -8.24
CA GLY A 234 8.81 0.25 -6.83
C GLY A 234 7.76 -0.31 -5.88
N ASP A 235 8.18 -0.67 -4.68
CA ASP A 235 7.38 -1.38 -3.67
C ASP A 235 6.25 -0.55 -3.04
N ALA A 236 6.23 0.76 -3.24
CA ALA A 236 5.08 1.60 -2.91
C ALA A 236 3.95 1.54 -3.96
N LEU A 237 4.18 0.81 -5.06
CA LEU A 237 3.17 0.51 -6.08
C LEU A 237 2.71 -0.94 -5.99
N ALA A 238 1.45 -1.14 -6.34
CA ALA A 238 0.94 -2.37 -6.92
C ALA A 238 0.89 -2.21 -8.43
N TYR A 239 0.94 -3.30 -9.19
CA TYR A 239 0.83 -3.24 -10.63
C TYR A 239 0.02 -4.41 -11.21
N ILE A 240 -0.53 -4.19 -12.39
CA ILE A 240 -1.22 -5.20 -13.21
C ILE A 240 -0.61 -5.17 -14.59
N GLU A 241 0.03 -6.27 -15.01
CA GLU A 241 0.56 -6.40 -16.37
C GLU A 241 -0.57 -6.58 -17.39
N ASN A 242 -0.42 -5.97 -18.57
CA ASN A 242 -1.39 -6.05 -19.65
C ASN A 242 -2.84 -5.81 -19.20
N CYS A 243 -3.04 -4.78 -18.35
CA CYS A 243 -4.32 -4.50 -17.75
C CYS A 243 -5.39 -4.25 -18.82
N PRO A 244 -6.48 -5.06 -18.87
CA PRO A 244 -7.56 -4.82 -19.80
C PRO A 244 -8.25 -3.47 -19.54
N ALA A 245 -8.70 -2.78 -20.58
CA ALA A 245 -9.34 -1.47 -20.46
C ALA A 245 -10.55 -1.47 -19.52
N TRP A 246 -11.35 -2.53 -19.53
CA TRP A 246 -12.52 -2.63 -18.64
C TRP A 246 -12.12 -2.75 -17.15
N VAL A 247 -10.98 -3.41 -16.85
CA VAL A 247 -10.41 -3.48 -15.49
C VAL A 247 -9.98 -2.09 -15.05
N PHE A 248 -9.27 -1.37 -15.91
CA PHE A 248 -8.86 0.01 -15.63
C PHE A 248 -10.06 0.92 -15.34
N VAL A 249 -11.10 0.87 -16.18
CA VAL A 249 -12.33 1.66 -15.97
C VAL A 249 -13.01 1.32 -14.64
N TYR A 250 -13.09 0.04 -14.28
CA TYR A 250 -13.63 -0.39 -12.98
C TYR A 250 -12.80 0.16 -11.81
N LEU A 251 -11.47 0.05 -11.88
CA LEU A 251 -10.57 0.56 -10.84
C LEU A 251 -10.61 2.09 -10.69
N GLN A 252 -10.98 2.82 -11.74
CA GLN A 252 -11.19 4.27 -11.72
C GLN A 252 -12.59 4.68 -11.26
N SER A 253 -13.48 3.72 -11.02
CA SER A 253 -14.87 4.03 -10.63
C SER A 253 -14.97 4.50 -9.17
N ALA A 254 -16.00 5.31 -8.89
CA ALA A 254 -16.38 5.69 -7.53
C ALA A 254 -16.73 4.45 -6.69
N ALA A 255 -17.38 3.44 -7.29
CA ALA A 255 -17.73 2.20 -6.61
C ALA A 255 -16.50 1.45 -6.08
N PHE A 256 -15.42 1.37 -6.86
CA PHE A 256 -14.16 0.78 -6.39
C PHE A 256 -13.52 1.62 -5.28
N THR A 257 -13.53 2.94 -5.41
CA THR A 257 -12.96 3.84 -4.40
C THR A 257 -13.73 3.74 -3.08
N ASP A 258 -15.05 3.70 -3.09
CA ASP A 258 -15.88 3.55 -1.90
C ASP A 258 -15.71 2.16 -1.27
N TRP A 259 -15.53 1.12 -2.10
CA TRP A 259 -15.17 -0.22 -1.61
C TRP A 259 -13.84 -0.19 -0.84
N ILE A 260 -12.78 0.43 -1.40
CA ILE A 260 -11.48 0.48 -0.70
C ILE A 260 -11.58 1.31 0.58
N ARG A 261 -12.27 2.44 0.56
CA ARG A 261 -12.49 3.27 1.75
C ARG A 261 -13.18 2.49 2.88
N THR A 262 -14.13 1.66 2.52
CA THR A 262 -14.93 0.91 3.49
C THR A 262 -14.19 -0.31 4.05
N PHE A 263 -13.58 -1.10 3.17
CA PHE A 263 -13.11 -2.45 3.52
C PHE A 263 -11.60 -2.61 3.61
N SER A 264 -10.79 -1.70 3.06
CA SER A 264 -9.34 -1.81 3.17
C SER A 264 -8.82 -1.30 4.52
N GLY A 265 -7.59 -1.66 4.85
CA GLY A 265 -6.88 -1.03 5.96
C GLY A 265 -6.54 0.42 5.62
N ALA A 266 -6.37 1.26 6.64
CA ALA A 266 -5.88 2.62 6.50
C ALA A 266 -4.53 2.80 7.21
N LEU A 267 -3.74 3.71 6.69
CA LEU A 267 -2.57 4.26 7.36
C LEU A 267 -2.92 5.72 7.68
N GLU A 268 -3.13 6.02 8.96
CA GLU A 268 -3.78 7.27 9.38
C GLU A 268 -5.20 7.35 8.77
N SER A 269 -5.50 8.37 7.96
CA SER A 269 -6.74 8.51 7.19
C SER A 269 -6.64 7.95 5.77
N ARG A 270 -5.42 7.70 5.28
CA ARG A 270 -5.14 7.24 3.90
C ARG A 270 -5.48 5.76 3.73
N PHE A 271 -6.33 5.44 2.78
CA PHE A 271 -6.63 4.04 2.48
C PHE A 271 -5.46 3.32 1.79
N ARG A 272 -5.34 2.03 2.06
CA ARG A 272 -4.26 1.17 1.57
C ARG A 272 -4.78 0.14 0.59
N ILE A 273 -4.22 0.13 -0.62
CA ILE A 273 -4.41 -0.95 -1.59
C ILE A 273 -3.30 -1.98 -1.38
N SER A 274 -3.69 -3.22 -1.10
CA SER A 274 -2.74 -4.31 -0.91
C SER A 274 -3.00 -5.41 -1.95
N PRO A 275 -1.99 -5.84 -2.71
CA PRO A 275 -2.11 -6.99 -3.59
C PRO A 275 -2.09 -8.33 -2.85
N ASP A 276 -1.92 -8.33 -1.52
CA ASP A 276 -1.89 -9.55 -0.72
C ASP A 276 -3.26 -10.24 -0.63
N ARG A 277 -3.26 -11.56 -0.66
CA ARG A 277 -4.45 -12.43 -0.55
C ARG A 277 -5.29 -12.21 0.73
N SER A 278 -4.77 -11.45 1.68
CA SER A 278 -5.43 -11.14 2.94
C SER A 278 -6.30 -9.88 2.91
N SER A 279 -6.19 -9.04 1.89
CA SER A 279 -6.99 -7.82 1.79
C SER A 279 -8.35 -8.09 1.15
N PRO A 280 -9.46 -7.52 1.68
CA PRO A 280 -10.77 -7.61 1.03
C PRO A 280 -10.82 -6.94 -0.36
N VAL A 281 -9.79 -6.18 -0.71
CA VAL A 281 -9.61 -5.54 -2.03
C VAL A 281 -8.79 -6.43 -2.97
N THR A 282 -8.47 -7.65 -2.60
CA THR A 282 -7.67 -8.51 -3.45
C THR A 282 -8.47 -8.99 -4.66
N TRP A 283 -8.13 -8.47 -5.78
CA TRP A 283 -7.90 -9.34 -6.94
C TRP A 283 -6.90 -10.41 -6.50
N CYS A 284 -7.30 -11.66 -6.57
CA CYS A 284 -6.38 -12.72 -6.25
C CYS A 284 -5.15 -12.63 -7.15
N SER A 285 -4.00 -12.31 -6.60
CA SER A 285 -2.74 -12.58 -7.27
C SER A 285 -2.46 -14.05 -7.09
N ASP A 286 -2.48 -14.82 -8.16
CA ASP A 286 -1.93 -16.15 -8.15
C ASP A 286 -0.41 -16.09 -8.13
N ARG A 287 0.17 -16.82 -7.14
CA ARG A 287 1.52 -17.37 -6.99
C ARG A 287 2.64 -16.41 -6.64
#